data_0079089b2781e0e57a5512dab4b61eef
#
_entry.id   0079089b2781e0e57a5512dab4b61eef
#
_cell.length_a   1.000
_cell.length_b   1.000
_cell.length_c   1.000
_cell.angle_alpha   90.00
_cell.angle_beta   90.00
_cell.angle_gamma   90.00
#
_symmetry.space_group_name_H-M   'P 1'
#
loop_
_entity.id
_entity.type
_entity.pdbx_description
1 polymer ?
#
loop_
_entity_poly.entity_id
_entity_poly.type
_entity_poly.pdbx_seq_one_letter_code
_entity_poly.pdbx_strand_id
1 'polypeptide(L)'
;GYGARALEQLQSFYEGSLLDVDAHAHKLARDAARPAVSRSEWGGRDAKSLPPLLERLSERQPESLDWLGVSYGLTPELFRFWSKVGYTPLYMRQVPNELTGEYSTVQLKTLHGEQAWLGAFAADFGRRFCSLLSFRFRELKTTTALGVLEAASGASTPQPPLSHAELRFLLTPFDMKRLESYGNNVLELPIVLDLLPILAQLYFARRLRSADEADVERIL
;
A
#
# COMPACT_ATOMS: atom_id res chain seq x y z
N GLY A 1 6.16 17.91 4.41
CA GLY A 1 7.14 18.34 3.41
C GLY A 1 6.50 18.52 2.02
N TYR A 2 7.24 19.08 1.07
CA TYR A 2 6.73 19.40 -0.28
C TYR A 2 6.16 18.19 -1.02
N GLY A 3 6.78 17.00 -0.90
CA GLY A 3 6.30 15.78 -1.57
C GLY A 3 4.90 15.37 -1.13
N ALA A 4 4.62 15.38 0.17
CA ALA A 4 3.28 15.05 0.69
C ALA A 4 2.25 16.09 0.22
N ARG A 5 2.63 17.40 0.21
CA ARG A 5 1.74 18.45 -0.27
C ARG A 5 1.44 18.33 -1.77
N ALA A 6 2.44 17.97 -2.57
CA ALA A 6 2.25 17.76 -4.01
C ALA A 6 1.30 16.58 -4.27
N LEU A 7 1.43 15.47 -3.52
CA LEU A 7 0.52 14.33 -3.63
C LEU A 7 -0.91 14.67 -3.18
N GLU A 8 -1.07 15.47 -2.13
CA GLU A 8 -2.36 15.98 -1.68
C GLU A 8 -3.05 16.81 -2.78
N GLN A 9 -2.31 17.72 -3.42
CA GLN A 9 -2.84 18.52 -4.53
C GLN A 9 -3.18 17.63 -5.75
N LEU A 10 -2.36 16.65 -6.07
CA LEU A 10 -2.62 15.69 -7.14
C LEU A 10 -3.88 14.88 -6.87
N GLN A 11 -4.05 14.40 -5.64
CA GLN A 11 -5.26 13.69 -5.23
C GLN A 11 -6.50 14.59 -5.34
N SER A 12 -6.44 15.81 -4.77
CA SER A 12 -7.52 16.79 -4.84
C SER A 12 -7.90 17.14 -6.28
N PHE A 13 -6.92 17.19 -7.20
CA PHE A 13 -7.20 17.39 -8.61
C PHE A 13 -8.02 16.23 -9.20
N TYR A 14 -7.58 14.98 -9.01
CA TYR A 14 -8.29 13.81 -9.57
C TYR A 14 -9.62 13.52 -8.87
N GLU A 15 -9.81 13.96 -7.63
CA GLU A 15 -11.11 13.95 -6.93
C GLU A 15 -12.07 15.06 -7.42
N GLY A 16 -11.57 15.95 -8.28
CA GLY A 16 -12.37 17.05 -8.85
C GLY A 16 -12.57 18.24 -7.91
N SER A 17 -11.97 18.21 -6.69
CA SER A 17 -12.19 19.24 -5.67
C SER A 17 -11.53 20.60 -6.00
N LEU A 18 -10.62 20.62 -6.98
CA LEU A 18 -9.96 21.85 -7.44
C LEU A 18 -10.64 22.47 -8.66
N LEU A 19 -11.61 21.80 -9.29
CA LEU A 19 -12.26 22.28 -10.51
C LEU A 19 -13.18 23.45 -10.18
N ASP A 20 -12.94 24.56 -10.87
CA ASP A 20 -13.86 25.68 -10.95
C ASP A 20 -14.67 25.57 -12.25
N VAL A 21 -15.95 25.24 -12.10
CA VAL A 21 -16.87 24.96 -13.24
C VAL A 21 -17.00 26.19 -14.17
N ASP A 22 -17.07 27.41 -13.60
CA ASP A 22 -17.19 28.64 -14.37
C ASP A 22 -15.88 28.94 -15.11
N ALA A 23 -14.73 28.82 -14.44
CA ALA A 23 -13.41 28.99 -15.08
C ALA A 23 -13.18 27.98 -16.20
N HIS A 24 -13.62 26.73 -16.01
CA HIS A 24 -13.54 25.67 -17.02
C HIS A 24 -14.44 25.99 -18.23
N ALA A 25 -15.70 26.40 -18.01
CA ALA A 25 -16.63 26.79 -19.06
C ALA A 25 -16.10 28.00 -19.87
N HIS A 26 -15.58 29.01 -19.19
CA HIS A 26 -14.93 30.17 -19.85
C HIS A 26 -13.73 29.76 -20.70
N LYS A 27 -12.91 28.82 -20.20
CA LYS A 27 -11.79 28.28 -20.98
C LYS A 27 -12.28 27.57 -22.24
N LEU A 28 -13.26 26.68 -22.14
CA LEU A 28 -13.82 25.96 -23.30
C LEU A 28 -14.37 26.91 -24.34
N ALA A 29 -15.11 27.96 -23.93
CA ALA A 29 -15.64 28.98 -24.83
C ALA A 29 -14.50 29.74 -25.53
N ARG A 30 -13.45 30.13 -24.80
CA ARG A 30 -12.27 30.81 -25.36
C ARG A 30 -11.51 29.91 -26.34
N ASP A 31 -11.33 28.62 -26.04
CA ASP A 31 -10.61 27.68 -26.89
C ASP A 31 -11.42 27.34 -28.15
N ALA A 32 -12.77 27.26 -28.08
CA ALA A 32 -13.66 27.07 -29.21
C ALA A 32 -13.69 28.28 -30.16
N ALA A 33 -13.54 29.49 -29.61
CA ALA A 33 -13.50 30.72 -30.40
C ALA A 33 -12.16 30.96 -31.12
N ARG A 34 -11.16 30.11 -30.90
CA ARG A 34 -9.85 30.22 -31.52
C ARG A 34 -9.84 29.76 -32.98
N PRO A 35 -9.34 30.55 -33.90
CA PRO A 35 -9.14 30.10 -35.28
C PRO A 35 -8.08 28.99 -35.32
N ALA A 36 -8.32 27.98 -36.15
CA ALA A 36 -7.34 26.93 -36.42
C ALA A 36 -6.08 27.56 -37.01
N VAL A 37 -4.96 27.36 -36.34
CA VAL A 37 -3.66 27.93 -36.72
C VAL A 37 -2.97 27.01 -37.71
N SER A 38 -2.74 27.45 -38.91
CA SER A 38 -1.88 26.73 -39.85
C SER A 38 -0.41 26.78 -39.41
N ARG A 39 0.32 25.71 -39.64
CA ARG A 39 1.73 25.56 -39.26
C ARG A 39 2.64 26.61 -39.90
N SER A 40 2.21 27.24 -41.03
CA SER A 40 2.92 28.28 -41.76
C SER A 40 2.85 29.65 -41.09
N GLU A 41 1.94 29.87 -40.15
CA GLU A 41 1.74 31.18 -39.51
C GLU A 41 2.47 31.36 -38.17
N TRP A 42 3.28 30.37 -37.74
CA TRP A 42 3.96 30.38 -36.44
C TRP A 42 5.05 31.50 -36.32
N GLY A 43 5.53 32.03 -37.41
CA GLY A 43 6.67 32.98 -37.46
C GLY A 43 6.35 34.46 -37.22
N GLY A 44 5.10 34.85 -37.05
CA GLY A 44 4.71 36.26 -36.99
C GLY A 44 3.72 36.71 -35.92
N ARG A 45 3.47 35.88 -34.89
CA ARG A 45 2.46 36.19 -33.87
C ARG A 45 3.05 36.92 -32.67
N ASP A 46 2.36 37.95 -32.24
CA ASP A 46 2.61 38.56 -30.94
C ASP A 46 2.45 37.54 -29.83
N ALA A 47 3.41 37.47 -28.92
CA ALA A 47 3.41 36.55 -27.77
C ALA A 47 2.12 36.63 -26.93
N LYS A 48 1.41 37.78 -27.01
CA LYS A 48 0.13 38.02 -26.34
C LYS A 48 -1.06 37.25 -26.96
N SER A 49 -0.94 36.80 -28.21
CA SER A 49 -1.98 36.04 -28.90
C SER A 49 -1.87 34.51 -28.71
N LEU A 50 -0.76 34.06 -28.14
CA LEU A 50 -0.53 32.65 -27.85
C LEU A 50 -1.31 32.20 -26.58
N PRO A 51 -1.76 30.92 -26.52
CA PRO A 51 -2.32 30.40 -25.29
C PRO A 51 -1.27 30.44 -24.18
N PRO A 52 -1.70 30.53 -22.91
CA PRO A 52 -0.79 30.35 -21.81
C PRO A 52 -0.13 28.97 -21.91
N LEU A 53 1.16 28.90 -21.66
CA LEU A 53 1.94 27.67 -21.73
C LEU A 53 1.47 26.63 -20.68
N LEU A 54 0.99 27.13 -19.55
CA LEU A 54 0.51 26.31 -18.43
C LEU A 54 -0.97 26.66 -18.16
N GLU A 55 -1.74 25.63 -17.87
CA GLU A 55 -3.13 25.75 -17.41
C GLU A 55 -3.17 25.70 -15.89
N ARG A 56 -4.15 26.35 -15.29
CA ARG A 56 -4.44 26.19 -13.86
C ARG A 56 -5.17 24.87 -13.63
N LEU A 57 -4.91 24.21 -12.52
CA LEU A 57 -5.61 22.98 -12.13
C LEU A 57 -7.14 23.20 -12.01
N SER A 58 -7.57 24.43 -11.65
CA SER A 58 -8.99 24.79 -11.59
C SER A 58 -9.69 24.94 -12.94
N GLU A 59 -8.93 25.12 -14.03
CA GLU A 59 -9.46 25.30 -15.38
C GLU A 59 -9.55 23.98 -16.18
N ARG A 60 -8.95 22.92 -15.66
CA ARG A 60 -8.91 21.61 -16.32
C ARG A 60 -9.80 20.60 -15.60
N GLN A 61 -10.70 19.95 -16.34
CA GLN A 61 -11.44 18.82 -15.82
C GLN A 61 -10.49 17.62 -15.67
N PRO A 62 -10.45 16.99 -14.48
CA PRO A 62 -9.65 15.79 -14.28
C PRO A 62 -10.22 14.59 -15.03
N GLU A 63 -9.35 13.67 -15.39
CA GLU A 63 -9.72 12.33 -15.81
C GLU A 63 -10.37 11.56 -14.66
N SER A 64 -11.38 10.74 -14.96
CA SER A 64 -12.00 9.87 -13.95
C SER A 64 -11.05 8.70 -13.64
N LEU A 65 -10.49 8.69 -12.44
CA LEU A 65 -9.60 7.65 -11.95
C LEU A 65 -10.18 7.02 -10.68
N ASP A 66 -10.11 5.71 -10.57
CA ASP A 66 -10.54 4.99 -9.36
C ASP A 66 -9.44 4.95 -8.30
N TRP A 67 -8.17 4.95 -8.72
CA TRP A 67 -7.02 4.82 -7.83
C TRP A 67 -5.76 5.45 -8.41
N LEU A 68 -4.83 5.79 -7.55
CA LEU A 68 -3.46 6.20 -7.87
C LEU A 68 -2.49 5.11 -7.45
N GLY A 69 -1.49 4.82 -8.28
CA GLY A 69 -0.48 3.82 -8.02
C GLY A 69 0.93 4.38 -8.06
N VAL A 70 1.82 3.75 -7.31
CA VAL A 70 3.26 4.04 -7.33
C VAL A 70 4.05 2.73 -7.39
N SER A 71 5.13 2.74 -8.18
CA SER A 71 6.12 1.66 -8.24
C SER A 71 7.51 2.25 -8.02
N TYR A 72 8.29 1.66 -7.12
CA TYR A 72 9.62 2.17 -6.75
C TYR A 72 10.51 1.06 -6.17
N GLY A 73 11.84 1.29 -6.11
CA GLY A 73 12.77 0.46 -5.34
C GLY A 73 12.56 0.64 -3.86
N LEU A 74 12.36 -0.45 -3.13
CA LEU A 74 12.04 -0.44 -1.71
C LEU A 74 13.21 0.07 -0.88
N THR A 75 13.02 1.21 -0.24
CA THR A 75 13.81 1.66 0.91
C THR A 75 12.89 1.91 2.10
N PRO A 76 13.37 1.77 3.35
CA PRO A 76 12.55 2.01 4.54
C PRO A 76 11.91 3.40 4.56
N GLU A 77 12.63 4.42 4.07
CA GLU A 77 12.21 5.82 4.02
C GLU A 77 11.07 6.02 3.02
N LEU A 78 11.23 5.52 1.78
CA LEU A 78 10.20 5.61 0.74
C LEU A 78 8.97 4.81 1.12
N PHE A 79 9.15 3.60 1.65
CA PHE A 79 8.01 2.80 2.10
C PHE A 79 7.20 3.52 3.17
N ARG A 80 7.87 4.06 4.19
CA ARG A 80 7.23 4.82 5.27
C ARG A 80 6.55 6.08 4.73
N PHE A 81 7.17 6.79 3.78
CA PHE A 81 6.58 7.96 3.14
C PHE A 81 5.26 7.62 2.45
N TRP A 82 5.25 6.64 1.56
CA TRP A 82 4.06 6.25 0.80
C TRP A 82 2.95 5.68 1.70
N SER A 83 3.29 4.83 2.65
CA SER A 83 2.31 4.32 3.63
C SER A 83 1.69 5.43 4.48
N LYS A 84 2.50 6.42 4.89
CA LYS A 84 2.02 7.58 5.68
C LYS A 84 1.04 8.46 4.91
N VAL A 85 1.16 8.56 3.59
CA VAL A 85 0.21 9.32 2.76
C VAL A 85 -0.95 8.46 2.25
N GLY A 86 -1.11 7.24 2.79
CA GLY A 86 -2.28 6.39 2.61
C GLY A 86 -2.20 5.40 1.44
N TYR A 87 -1.00 5.12 0.91
CA TYR A 87 -0.82 4.07 -0.09
C TYR A 87 -0.66 2.70 0.56
N THR A 88 -1.36 1.71 0.05
CA THR A 88 -1.40 0.33 0.52
C THR A 88 -0.49 -0.55 -0.32
N PRO A 89 0.42 -1.34 0.28
CA PRO A 89 1.27 -2.26 -0.46
C PRO A 89 0.47 -3.46 -1.00
N LEU A 90 0.66 -3.77 -2.28
CA LEU A 90 -0.05 -4.86 -2.95
C LEU A 90 0.88 -5.86 -3.64
N TYR A 91 2.09 -5.46 -3.93
CA TYR A 91 3.06 -6.30 -4.63
C TYR A 91 4.49 -5.93 -4.26
N MET A 92 5.33 -6.96 -4.17
CA MET A 92 6.77 -6.82 -4.10
C MET A 92 7.43 -7.86 -5.00
N ARG A 93 8.30 -7.40 -5.89
CA ARG A 93 9.05 -8.28 -6.79
C ARG A 93 9.96 -9.17 -5.96
N GLN A 94 9.97 -10.48 -6.24
CA GLN A 94 10.74 -11.45 -5.46
C GLN A 94 12.23 -11.54 -5.87
N VAL A 95 12.59 -10.89 -6.96
CA VAL A 95 13.98 -10.81 -7.44
C VAL A 95 14.40 -9.35 -7.33
N PRO A 96 15.47 -9.04 -6.60
CA PRO A 96 15.98 -7.67 -6.50
C PRO A 96 16.47 -7.18 -7.86
N ASN A 97 16.55 -5.87 -8.00
CA ASN A 97 17.17 -5.24 -9.17
C ASN A 97 18.66 -5.57 -9.18
N GLU A 98 19.18 -6.03 -10.33
CA GLU A 98 20.59 -6.46 -10.46
C GLU A 98 21.60 -5.32 -10.24
N LEU A 99 21.21 -4.08 -10.51
CA LEU A 99 22.07 -2.90 -10.37
C LEU A 99 22.03 -2.28 -8.99
N THR A 100 20.82 -2.18 -8.39
CA THR A 100 20.61 -1.45 -7.13
C THR A 100 20.46 -2.38 -5.91
N GLY A 101 20.19 -3.66 -6.14
CA GLY A 101 19.89 -4.62 -5.07
C GLY A 101 18.52 -4.42 -4.39
N GLU A 102 17.73 -3.45 -4.83
CA GLU A 102 16.44 -3.11 -4.24
C GLU A 102 15.31 -3.99 -4.81
N TYR A 103 14.34 -4.29 -3.97
CA TYR A 103 13.09 -4.93 -4.39
C TYR A 103 12.12 -3.88 -4.91
N SER A 104 11.62 -4.03 -6.14
CA SER A 104 10.53 -3.17 -6.64
C SER A 104 9.25 -3.48 -5.89
N THR A 105 8.59 -2.43 -5.39
CA THR A 105 7.32 -2.54 -4.70
C THR A 105 6.25 -1.69 -5.39
N VAL A 106 4.99 -2.12 -5.30
CA VAL A 106 3.82 -1.42 -5.83
C VAL A 106 2.86 -1.13 -4.68
N GLN A 107 2.45 0.11 -4.58
CA GLN A 107 1.43 0.55 -3.63
C GLN A 107 0.33 1.31 -4.36
N LEU A 108 -0.92 1.17 -3.90
CA LEU A 108 -2.08 1.86 -4.45
C LEU A 108 -2.83 2.63 -3.35
N LYS A 109 -3.50 3.69 -3.79
CA LYS A 109 -4.45 4.47 -2.99
C LYS A 109 -5.71 4.71 -3.80
N THR A 110 -6.88 4.44 -3.22
CA THR A 110 -8.18 4.73 -3.83
C THR A 110 -8.50 6.22 -3.75
N LEU A 111 -9.21 6.75 -4.76
CA LEU A 111 -9.62 8.16 -4.82
C LEU A 111 -11.06 8.35 -4.33
N HIS A 112 -11.95 7.40 -4.63
CA HIS A 112 -13.39 7.51 -4.36
C HIS A 112 -13.84 6.46 -3.35
N GLY A 113 -13.50 6.67 -2.06
CA GLY A 113 -13.90 5.79 -0.97
C GLY A 113 -13.13 4.46 -0.91
N GLU A 114 -13.51 3.62 0.05
CA GLU A 114 -12.93 2.30 0.20
C GLU A 114 -13.46 1.35 -0.87
N GLN A 115 -12.55 0.69 -1.56
CA GLN A 115 -12.88 -0.37 -2.50
C GLN A 115 -12.58 -1.74 -1.85
N ALA A 116 -13.61 -2.55 -1.67
CA ALA A 116 -13.52 -3.84 -0.97
C ALA A 116 -12.44 -4.78 -1.55
N TRP A 117 -12.19 -4.72 -2.88
CA TRP A 117 -11.15 -5.53 -3.51
C TRP A 117 -9.75 -5.17 -3.02
N LEU A 118 -9.47 -3.89 -2.73
CA LEU A 118 -8.14 -3.43 -2.32
C LEU A 118 -7.75 -4.03 -0.97
N GLY A 119 -8.67 -4.02 -0.01
CA GLY A 119 -8.46 -4.64 1.30
C GLY A 119 -8.23 -6.15 1.22
N ALA A 120 -9.03 -6.85 0.42
CA ALA A 120 -8.87 -8.30 0.21
C ALA A 120 -7.53 -8.63 -0.48
N PHE A 121 -7.13 -7.83 -1.47
CA PHE A 121 -5.88 -8.01 -2.19
C PHE A 121 -4.66 -7.71 -1.28
N ALA A 122 -4.75 -6.66 -0.44
CA ALA A 122 -3.71 -6.34 0.54
C ALA A 122 -3.54 -7.45 1.58
N ALA A 123 -4.65 -8.04 2.05
CA ALA A 123 -4.61 -9.18 2.97
C ALA A 123 -3.93 -10.40 2.35
N ASP A 124 -4.26 -10.73 1.09
CA ASP A 124 -3.58 -11.83 0.38
C ASP A 124 -2.10 -11.54 0.15
N PHE A 125 -1.76 -10.31 -0.24
CA PHE A 125 -0.36 -9.88 -0.35
C PHE A 125 0.37 -10.05 0.98
N GLY A 126 -0.18 -9.57 2.11
CA GLY A 126 0.41 -9.70 3.44
C GLY A 126 0.65 -11.16 3.84
N ARG A 127 -0.33 -12.03 3.60
CA ARG A 127 -0.23 -13.48 3.83
C ARG A 127 0.90 -14.11 3.01
N ARG A 128 0.96 -13.82 1.72
CA ARG A 128 2.00 -14.32 0.81
C ARG A 128 3.37 -13.76 1.17
N PHE A 129 3.46 -12.47 1.50
CA PHE A 129 4.69 -11.81 1.91
C PHE A 129 5.25 -12.45 3.19
N CYS A 130 4.40 -12.69 4.21
CA CYS A 130 4.80 -13.38 5.43
C CYS A 130 5.40 -14.76 5.14
N SER A 131 4.77 -15.55 4.26
CA SER A 131 5.31 -16.86 3.84
C SER A 131 6.67 -16.73 3.13
N LEU A 132 6.86 -15.67 2.34
CA LEU A 132 8.10 -15.46 1.58
C LEU A 132 9.27 -14.94 2.43
N LEU A 133 9.01 -14.44 3.65
CA LEU A 133 10.06 -13.99 4.58
C LEU A 133 11.03 -15.13 4.96
N SER A 134 10.55 -16.38 4.99
CA SER A 134 11.40 -17.52 5.33
C SER A 134 12.40 -17.92 4.23
N PHE A 135 12.25 -17.40 3.00
CA PHE A 135 13.18 -17.73 1.90
C PHE A 135 13.50 -16.58 0.95
N ARG A 136 12.54 -15.99 0.25
CA ARG A 136 12.82 -14.96 -0.77
C ARG A 136 13.20 -13.61 -0.20
N PHE A 137 12.58 -13.25 0.92
CA PHE A 137 12.80 -11.97 1.58
C PHE A 137 13.55 -12.10 2.92
N ARG A 138 14.26 -13.23 3.14
CA ARG A 138 15.01 -13.47 4.39
C ARG A 138 16.09 -12.43 4.69
N GLU A 139 16.63 -11.78 3.65
CA GLU A 139 17.64 -10.74 3.76
C GLU A 139 17.05 -9.34 4.06
N LEU A 140 15.69 -9.22 4.05
CA LEU A 140 15.03 -7.96 4.35
C LEU A 140 15.24 -7.60 5.83
N LYS A 141 15.54 -6.33 6.09
CA LYS A 141 15.63 -5.83 7.48
C LYS A 141 14.28 -6.07 8.19
N THR A 142 14.33 -6.59 9.40
CA THR A 142 13.13 -6.92 10.20
C THR A 142 12.18 -5.74 10.33
N THR A 143 12.70 -4.52 10.58
CA THR A 143 11.88 -3.31 10.67
C THR A 143 11.12 -2.98 9.38
N THR A 144 11.73 -3.26 8.22
CA THR A 144 11.06 -3.08 6.92
C THR A 144 10.00 -4.14 6.70
N ALA A 145 10.31 -5.41 7.01
CA ALA A 145 9.37 -6.53 6.90
C ALA A 145 8.13 -6.30 7.77
N LEU A 146 8.32 -5.89 9.02
CA LEU A 146 7.21 -5.55 9.94
C LEU A 146 6.38 -4.38 9.40
N GLY A 147 7.00 -3.31 8.92
CA GLY A 147 6.28 -2.17 8.33
C GLY A 147 5.43 -2.56 7.12
N VAL A 148 5.91 -3.50 6.27
CA VAL A 148 5.13 -4.03 5.14
C VAL A 148 3.93 -4.83 5.61
N LEU A 149 4.10 -5.71 6.61
CA LEU A 149 3.02 -6.52 7.17
C LEU A 149 1.97 -5.65 7.86
N GLU A 150 2.38 -4.66 8.64
CA GLU A 150 1.47 -3.71 9.30
C GLU A 150 0.64 -2.91 8.29
N ALA A 151 1.30 -2.37 7.24
CA ALA A 151 0.62 -1.60 6.22
C ALA A 151 -0.38 -2.45 5.41
N ALA A 152 -0.03 -3.70 5.08
CA ALA A 152 -0.92 -4.63 4.40
C ALA A 152 -2.12 -5.03 5.28
N SER A 153 -1.89 -5.30 6.57
CA SER A 153 -2.93 -5.66 7.54
C SER A 153 -3.86 -4.48 7.88
N GLY A 154 -3.32 -3.25 7.89
CA GLY A 154 -4.09 -2.04 8.18
C GLY A 154 -5.13 -1.71 7.12
N ALA A 155 -4.91 -2.13 5.88
CA ALA A 155 -5.82 -1.91 4.75
C ALA A 155 -6.88 -3.00 4.59
N SER A 156 -6.73 -4.14 5.28
CA SER A 156 -7.67 -5.27 5.19
C SER A 156 -8.80 -5.15 6.19
N THR A 157 -9.98 -5.61 5.81
CA THR A 157 -11.10 -5.77 6.75
C THR A 157 -10.69 -6.76 7.85
N PRO A 158 -10.78 -6.39 9.14
CA PRO A 158 -10.43 -7.28 10.23
C PRO A 158 -11.25 -8.59 10.14
N GLN A 159 -10.56 -9.71 10.02
CA GLN A 159 -11.22 -11.02 10.12
C GLN A 159 -11.34 -11.41 11.60
N PRO A 160 -12.40 -12.14 11.99
CA PRO A 160 -12.52 -12.59 13.36
C PRO A 160 -11.35 -13.54 13.72
N PRO A 161 -10.91 -13.54 14.97
CA PRO A 161 -9.93 -14.52 15.45
C PRO A 161 -10.41 -15.93 15.18
N LEU A 162 -9.46 -16.86 14.96
CA LEU A 162 -9.77 -18.28 14.79
C LEU A 162 -10.40 -18.84 16.08
N SER A 163 -11.47 -19.60 15.89
CA SER A 163 -12.02 -20.42 16.96
C SER A 163 -11.06 -21.58 17.29
N HIS A 164 -11.20 -22.15 18.48
CA HIS A 164 -10.42 -23.32 18.87
C HIS A 164 -10.60 -24.51 17.92
N ALA A 165 -11.78 -24.66 17.33
CA ALA A 165 -12.06 -25.70 16.34
C ALA A 165 -11.27 -25.47 15.05
N GLU A 166 -11.21 -24.23 14.55
CA GLU A 166 -10.44 -23.88 13.34
C GLU A 166 -8.94 -24.03 13.57
N LEU A 167 -8.42 -23.66 14.75
CA LEU A 167 -7.02 -23.88 15.09
C LEU A 167 -6.62 -25.37 15.02
N ARG A 168 -7.51 -26.29 15.39
CA ARG A 168 -7.27 -27.74 15.32
C ARG A 168 -7.14 -28.28 13.90
N PHE A 169 -7.60 -27.56 12.88
CA PHE A 169 -7.33 -27.92 11.49
C PHE A 169 -5.93 -27.50 11.02
N LEU A 170 -5.35 -26.51 11.68
CA LEU A 170 -4.03 -25.98 11.35
C LEU A 170 -2.92 -26.58 12.21
N LEU A 171 -3.23 -26.90 13.47
CA LEU A 171 -2.32 -27.43 14.47
C LEU A 171 -2.87 -28.75 15.01
N THR A 172 -2.06 -29.77 14.98
CA THR A 172 -2.43 -31.07 15.55
C THR A 172 -2.53 -31.03 17.09
N PRO A 173 -3.21 -31.97 17.75
CA PRO A 173 -3.18 -32.04 19.20
C PRO A 173 -1.76 -32.17 19.81
N PHE A 174 -0.83 -32.78 19.06
CA PHE A 174 0.59 -32.85 19.46
C PHE A 174 1.28 -31.52 19.37
N ASP A 175 0.99 -30.71 18.34
CA ASP A 175 1.52 -29.38 18.20
C ASP A 175 1.03 -28.47 19.34
N MET A 176 -0.25 -28.53 19.66
CA MET A 176 -0.83 -27.80 20.79
C MET A 176 -0.15 -28.16 22.11
N LYS A 177 0.11 -29.46 22.35
CA LYS A 177 0.80 -29.93 23.54
C LYS A 177 2.27 -29.43 23.58
N ARG A 178 2.98 -29.41 22.44
CA ARG A 178 4.34 -28.88 22.34
C ARG A 178 4.36 -27.39 22.67
N LEU A 179 3.43 -26.62 22.11
CA LEU A 179 3.31 -25.18 22.38
C LEU A 179 3.00 -24.88 23.85
N GLU A 180 2.06 -25.62 24.44
CA GLU A 180 1.73 -25.50 25.86
C GLU A 180 2.95 -25.83 26.76
N SER A 181 3.67 -26.92 26.43
CA SER A 181 4.87 -27.30 27.16
C SER A 181 6.00 -26.28 27.01
N TYR A 182 6.14 -25.67 25.83
CA TYR A 182 7.08 -24.58 25.59
C TYR A 182 6.69 -23.32 26.41
N GLY A 183 5.40 -22.92 26.36
CA GLY A 183 4.91 -21.77 27.15
C GLY A 183 5.08 -21.94 28.66
N ASN A 184 5.06 -23.20 29.16
CA ASN A 184 5.34 -23.55 30.55
C ASN A 184 6.84 -23.76 30.86
N ASN A 185 7.75 -23.42 29.94
CA ASN A 185 9.20 -23.60 30.06
C ASN A 185 9.64 -25.07 30.30
N VAL A 186 8.85 -26.03 29.82
CA VAL A 186 9.19 -27.45 29.91
C VAL A 186 9.98 -27.93 28.68
N LEU A 187 9.74 -27.30 27.53
CA LEU A 187 10.45 -27.58 26.28
C LEU A 187 11.25 -26.37 25.80
N GLU A 188 12.32 -26.64 25.06
CA GLU A 188 13.15 -25.61 24.44
C GLU A 188 12.59 -25.17 23.09
N LEU A 189 12.94 -23.92 22.66
CA LEU A 189 12.50 -23.31 21.40
C LEU A 189 12.72 -24.20 20.16
N PRO A 190 13.82 -24.93 19.98
CA PRO A 190 14.01 -25.80 18.80
C PRO A 190 12.88 -26.82 18.56
N ILE A 191 12.20 -27.23 19.62
CA ILE A 191 11.13 -28.26 19.54
C ILE A 191 9.85 -27.69 18.89
N VAL A 192 9.68 -26.38 18.85
CA VAL A 192 8.50 -25.69 18.31
C VAL A 192 8.84 -24.77 17.11
N LEU A 193 10.08 -24.77 16.63
CA LEU A 193 10.51 -23.93 15.51
C LEU A 193 9.72 -24.16 14.22
N ASP A 194 9.30 -25.39 13.98
CA ASP A 194 8.47 -25.79 12.83
C ASP A 194 7.08 -25.13 12.83
N LEU A 195 6.58 -24.73 14.00
CA LEU A 195 5.28 -24.10 14.19
C LEU A 195 5.33 -22.57 14.05
N LEU A 196 6.51 -21.95 14.22
CA LEU A 196 6.66 -20.50 14.20
C LEU A 196 6.17 -19.83 12.90
N PRO A 197 6.41 -20.37 11.69
CA PRO A 197 5.92 -19.75 10.46
C PRO A 197 4.38 -19.68 10.42
N ILE A 198 3.70 -20.71 10.89
CA ILE A 198 2.22 -20.77 10.94
C ILE A 198 1.72 -19.76 11.98
N LEU A 199 2.31 -19.76 13.17
CA LEU A 199 1.93 -18.82 14.25
C LEU A 199 2.18 -17.38 13.84
N ALA A 200 3.31 -17.07 13.20
CA ALA A 200 3.62 -15.74 12.69
C ALA A 200 2.58 -15.30 11.64
N GLN A 201 2.20 -16.17 10.71
CA GLN A 201 1.17 -15.86 9.72
C GLN A 201 -0.17 -15.52 10.39
N LEU A 202 -0.59 -16.31 11.37
CA LEU A 202 -1.83 -16.10 12.10
C LEU A 202 -1.79 -14.82 12.94
N TYR A 203 -0.65 -14.56 13.57
CA TYR A 203 -0.44 -13.33 14.36
C TYR A 203 -0.52 -12.07 13.50
N PHE A 204 0.26 -11.99 12.41
CA PHE A 204 0.26 -10.84 11.51
C PHE A 204 -1.05 -10.69 10.73
N ALA A 205 -1.77 -11.79 10.48
CA ALA A 205 -3.14 -11.76 9.93
C ALA A 205 -4.20 -11.37 10.98
N ARG A 206 -3.80 -11.09 12.24
CA ARG A 206 -4.69 -10.80 13.37
C ARG A 206 -5.74 -11.89 13.63
N ARG A 207 -5.37 -13.15 13.31
CA ARG A 207 -6.22 -14.34 13.50
C ARG A 207 -6.01 -15.00 14.86
N LEU A 208 -4.96 -14.64 15.60
CA LEU A 208 -4.75 -15.04 17.00
C LEU A 208 -5.27 -13.91 17.91
N ARG A 209 -5.93 -14.30 18.97
CA ARG A 209 -6.35 -13.42 20.06
C ARG A 209 -5.71 -13.93 21.34
N SER A 210 -5.04 -13.04 22.07
CA SER A 210 -4.65 -13.34 23.46
C SER A 210 -5.88 -13.39 24.33
N ALA A 211 -5.89 -14.30 25.28
CA ALA A 211 -6.94 -14.40 26.28
C ALA A 211 -6.88 -13.20 27.26
N ASP A 212 -5.66 -12.70 27.53
CA ASP A 212 -5.40 -11.49 28.31
C ASP A 212 -4.31 -10.65 27.63
N GLU A 213 -4.51 -9.33 27.58
CA GLU A 213 -3.49 -8.40 27.06
C GLU A 213 -2.16 -8.48 27.85
N ALA A 214 -2.21 -8.90 29.11
CA ALA A 214 -1.06 -9.13 29.97
C ALA A 214 -0.20 -10.34 29.56
N ASP A 215 -0.72 -11.28 28.78
CA ASP A 215 0.02 -12.47 28.32
C ASP A 215 0.85 -12.20 27.07
N VAL A 216 0.54 -11.13 26.30
CA VAL A 216 1.31 -10.76 25.11
C VAL A 216 2.70 -10.23 25.48
N GLU A 217 2.86 -9.54 26.60
CA GLU A 217 4.16 -9.06 27.11
C GLU A 217 5.07 -10.21 27.60
N ARG A 218 4.54 -11.41 27.81
CA ARG A 218 5.33 -12.58 28.23
C ARG A 218 5.87 -13.42 27.08
N ILE A 219 5.38 -13.19 25.85
CA ILE A 219 5.75 -13.98 24.66
C ILE A 219 6.78 -13.25 23.79
N LEU A 220 6.97 -11.94 24.00
CA LEU A 220 8.01 -11.09 23.40
C LEU A 220 9.19 -10.95 24.35
#